data_e448fb180d02303042b6481995563e0d
#
_entry.id   e448fb180d02303042b6481995563e0d
#
_cell.length_a   1.000
_cell.length_b   1.000
_cell.length_c   1.000
_cell.angle_alpha   90.00
_cell.angle_beta   90.00
_cell.angle_gamma   90.00
#
_symmetry.space_group_name_H-M   'P 1'
#
loop_
_entity.id
_entity.type
_entity.pdbx_description
1 polymer ?
#
loop_
_entity_poly.entity_id
_entity_poly.type
_entity_poly.pdbx_seq_one_letter_code
_entity_poly.pdbx_strand_id
1 'polypeptide(L)'
;MKKKIFLIGAGGKMGFFISRNLLKGDEYEASFCEISEEGIEKLRSIGVTEIASIEKAVPDADIVILGIPDRLIGRLSREIIPKMKPGSMIIGLDPGAAYAGVMPIREDIAYFVVHPHHPYLFNTETDENGNLDLFMGIAHQDCSCAVYKAPDGREDAYYEEGEKISRVIWAPVG
;
A
#
# COMPACT_ATOMS: atom_id res chain seq x y z
N MET A 1 4.55 20.76 0.79
CA MET A 1 3.25 20.06 0.67
C MET A 1 3.46 18.61 1.04
N LYS A 2 2.49 17.97 1.72
CA LYS A 2 2.53 16.53 2.01
C LYS A 2 2.37 15.75 0.71
N LYS A 3 3.03 14.60 0.59
CA LYS A 3 2.80 13.71 -0.55
C LYS A 3 1.44 13.03 -0.42
N LYS A 4 0.77 12.86 -1.55
CA LYS A 4 -0.55 12.25 -1.64
C LYS A 4 -0.43 10.76 -1.90
N ILE A 5 -1.00 9.97 -1.00
CA ILE A 5 -1.09 8.52 -1.11
C ILE A 5 -2.52 8.13 -1.48
N PHE A 6 -2.64 7.26 -2.45
CA PHE A 6 -3.90 6.61 -2.80
C PHE A 6 -3.80 5.10 -2.58
N LEU A 7 -4.54 4.59 -1.60
CA LEU A 7 -4.58 3.17 -1.28
C LEU A 7 -5.82 2.52 -1.90
N ILE A 8 -5.61 1.56 -2.79
CA ILE A 8 -6.66 0.78 -3.45
C ILE A 8 -6.82 -0.56 -2.73
N GLY A 9 -8.07 -0.95 -2.42
CA GLY A 9 -8.38 -2.12 -1.60
C GLY A 9 -8.22 -1.84 -0.11
N ALA A 10 -8.51 -0.60 0.29
CA ALA A 10 -8.21 -0.07 1.61
C ALA A 10 -8.97 -0.76 2.77
N GLY A 11 -10.14 -1.36 2.50
CA GLY A 11 -10.94 -2.11 3.48
C GLY A 11 -10.62 -3.61 3.53
N GLY A 12 -9.77 -4.10 2.62
CA GLY A 12 -9.29 -5.49 2.63
C GLY A 12 -8.38 -5.77 3.83
N LYS A 13 -7.99 -7.04 4.01
CA LYS A 13 -7.20 -7.45 5.19
C LYS A 13 -5.89 -6.67 5.34
N MET A 14 -5.08 -6.59 4.28
CA MET A 14 -3.84 -5.81 4.26
C MET A 14 -4.14 -4.31 4.21
N GLY A 15 -5.07 -3.90 3.34
CA GLY A 15 -5.42 -2.51 3.15
C GLY A 15 -5.95 -1.84 4.42
N PHE A 16 -6.74 -2.53 5.21
CA PHE A 16 -7.28 -1.99 6.47
C PHE A 16 -6.17 -1.72 7.50
N PHE A 17 -5.20 -2.63 7.61
CA PHE A 17 -4.03 -2.40 8.43
C PHE A 17 -3.24 -1.15 7.98
N ILE A 18 -2.95 -1.06 6.69
CA ILE A 18 -2.26 0.09 6.10
C ILE A 18 -3.06 1.38 6.31
N SER A 19 -4.40 1.34 6.14
CA SER A 19 -5.28 2.49 6.36
C SER A 19 -5.19 3.04 7.78
N ARG A 20 -5.19 2.15 8.79
CA ARG A 20 -5.01 2.53 10.20
C ARG A 20 -3.69 3.24 10.43
N ASN A 21 -2.61 2.73 9.86
CA ASN A 21 -1.28 3.30 10.02
C ASN A 21 -1.14 4.66 9.30
N LEU A 22 -1.68 4.79 8.11
CA LEU A 22 -1.70 6.06 7.38
C LEU A 22 -2.50 7.15 8.11
N LEU A 23 -3.58 6.78 8.81
CA LEU A 23 -4.40 7.72 9.58
C LEU A 23 -3.77 8.14 10.90
N LYS A 24 -2.84 7.36 11.47
CA LYS A 24 -2.12 7.72 12.71
C LYS A 24 -1.08 8.82 12.51
N GLY A 25 -0.48 8.86 11.33
CA GLY A 25 0.57 9.81 10.97
C GLY A 25 0.01 11.07 10.29
N ASP A 26 0.82 12.10 10.26
CA ASP A 26 0.51 13.35 9.54
C ASP A 26 1.50 13.64 8.41
N GLU A 27 2.38 12.70 8.08
CA GLU A 27 3.42 12.86 7.05
C GLU A 27 2.86 12.87 5.62
N TYR A 28 1.76 12.15 5.40
CA TYR A 28 1.12 11.97 4.11
C TYR A 28 -0.32 12.44 4.11
N GLU A 29 -0.82 12.81 2.94
CA GLU A 29 -2.25 13.01 2.68
C GLU A 29 -2.80 11.73 2.06
N ALA A 30 -3.51 10.93 2.86
CA ALA A 30 -4.01 9.63 2.42
C ALA A 30 -5.45 9.69 1.92
N SER A 31 -5.73 9.01 0.81
CA SER A 31 -7.07 8.76 0.30
C SER A 31 -7.28 7.26 0.04
N PHE A 32 -8.50 6.79 0.17
CA PHE A 32 -8.82 5.38 0.27
C PHE A 32 -9.86 4.96 -0.75
N CYS A 33 -9.62 3.86 -1.46
CA CYS A 33 -10.55 3.25 -2.39
C CYS A 33 -10.93 1.85 -1.92
N GLU A 34 -12.22 1.59 -1.87
CA GLU A 34 -12.80 0.30 -1.55
C GLU A 34 -14.14 0.16 -2.28
N ILE A 35 -14.49 -1.06 -2.69
CA ILE A 35 -15.72 -1.35 -3.44
C ILE A 35 -16.70 -2.24 -2.67
N SER A 36 -16.22 -2.99 -1.67
CA SER A 36 -17.06 -3.87 -0.86
C SER A 36 -17.74 -3.08 0.27
N GLU A 37 -19.01 -3.34 0.51
CA GLU A 37 -19.75 -2.71 1.61
C GLU A 37 -19.08 -2.99 2.96
N GLU A 38 -18.67 -4.22 3.22
CA GLU A 38 -17.95 -4.60 4.45
C GLU A 38 -16.65 -3.81 4.62
N GLY A 39 -15.86 -3.67 3.55
CA GLY A 39 -14.61 -2.90 3.59
C GLY A 39 -14.86 -1.41 3.83
N ILE A 40 -15.89 -0.85 3.23
CA ILE A 40 -16.31 0.55 3.43
C ILE A 40 -16.74 0.78 4.89
N GLU A 41 -17.51 -0.13 5.47
CA GLU A 41 -17.91 -0.04 6.88
C GLU A 41 -16.70 -0.11 7.82
N LYS A 42 -15.74 -0.99 7.56
CA LYS A 42 -14.47 -1.04 8.31
C LYS A 42 -13.72 0.29 8.24
N LEU A 43 -13.61 0.88 7.05
CA LEU A 43 -12.95 2.18 6.88
C LEU A 43 -13.67 3.30 7.64
N ARG A 44 -14.99 3.31 7.61
CA ARG A 44 -15.81 4.27 8.40
C ARG A 44 -15.58 4.13 9.90
N SER A 45 -15.42 2.91 10.39
CA SER A 45 -15.18 2.64 11.83
C SER A 45 -13.87 3.24 12.36
N ILE A 46 -12.92 3.54 11.46
CA ILE A 46 -11.64 4.19 11.78
C ILE A 46 -11.57 5.66 11.36
N GLY A 47 -12.71 6.26 10.99
CA GLY A 47 -12.82 7.70 10.70
C GLY A 47 -12.67 8.10 9.24
N VAL A 48 -12.61 7.15 8.30
CA VAL A 48 -12.65 7.48 6.87
C VAL A 48 -14.07 7.87 6.48
N THR A 49 -14.27 9.14 6.13
CA THR A 49 -15.59 9.68 5.77
C THR A 49 -15.86 9.64 4.27
N GLU A 50 -14.82 9.68 3.44
CA GLU A 50 -14.93 9.71 1.98
C GLU A 50 -14.16 8.54 1.36
N ILE A 51 -14.83 7.83 0.46
CA ILE A 51 -14.21 6.80 -0.38
C ILE A 51 -13.92 7.40 -1.74
N ALA A 52 -12.63 7.46 -2.09
CA ALA A 52 -12.19 8.09 -3.33
C ALA A 52 -12.34 7.15 -4.53
N SER A 53 -12.64 7.71 -5.70
CA SER A 53 -12.66 6.95 -6.94
C SER A 53 -11.27 6.96 -7.62
N ILE A 54 -10.99 5.89 -8.35
CA ILE A 54 -9.74 5.73 -9.12
C ILE A 54 -9.56 6.88 -10.10
N GLU A 55 -10.63 7.28 -10.80
CA GLU A 55 -10.60 8.30 -11.85
C GLU A 55 -10.15 9.66 -11.32
N LYS A 56 -10.52 9.98 -10.09
CA LYS A 56 -10.19 11.28 -9.48
C LYS A 56 -8.85 11.25 -8.75
N ALA A 57 -8.57 10.16 -8.03
CA ALA A 57 -7.42 10.12 -7.13
C ALA A 57 -6.11 9.73 -7.82
N VAL A 58 -6.13 8.80 -8.78
CA VAL A 58 -4.90 8.32 -9.44
C VAL A 58 -4.12 9.44 -10.15
N PRO A 59 -4.74 10.37 -10.91
CA PRO A 59 -4.00 11.44 -11.58
C PRO A 59 -3.31 12.44 -10.63
N ASP A 60 -3.80 12.52 -9.39
CA ASP A 60 -3.29 13.47 -8.38
C ASP A 60 -2.33 12.82 -7.37
N ALA A 61 -2.34 11.49 -7.28
CA ALA A 61 -1.52 10.75 -6.32
C ALA A 61 -0.02 10.83 -6.65
N ASP A 62 0.80 11.06 -5.63
CA ASP A 62 2.26 10.87 -5.70
C ASP A 62 2.63 9.40 -5.58
N ILE A 63 1.85 8.66 -4.80
CA ILE A 63 2.06 7.24 -4.53
C ILE A 63 0.72 6.51 -4.60
N VAL A 64 0.68 5.42 -5.37
CA VAL A 64 -0.47 4.51 -5.43
C VAL A 64 -0.07 3.17 -4.81
N ILE A 65 -0.81 2.69 -3.80
CA ILE A 65 -0.58 1.41 -3.13
C ILE A 65 -1.66 0.41 -3.54
N LEU A 66 -1.25 -0.78 -3.95
CA LEU A 66 -2.13 -1.85 -4.38
C LEU A 66 -2.37 -2.87 -3.25
N GLY A 67 -3.37 -2.61 -2.39
CA GLY A 67 -3.82 -3.51 -1.32
C GLY A 67 -4.90 -4.51 -1.80
N ILE A 68 -4.76 -5.03 -3.00
CA ILE A 68 -5.75 -5.88 -3.68
C ILE A 68 -5.23 -7.31 -3.90
N PRO A 69 -6.10 -8.31 -4.11
CA PRO A 69 -5.68 -9.66 -4.46
C PRO A 69 -4.85 -9.71 -5.75
N ASP A 70 -3.81 -10.54 -5.79
CA ASP A 70 -2.81 -10.63 -6.88
C ASP A 70 -3.45 -10.83 -8.25
N ARG A 71 -4.50 -11.67 -8.32
CA ARG A 71 -5.26 -11.93 -9.56
C ARG A 71 -5.86 -10.66 -10.21
N LEU A 72 -6.02 -9.59 -9.45
CA LEU A 72 -6.58 -8.33 -9.93
C LEU A 72 -5.52 -7.31 -10.34
N ILE A 73 -4.27 -7.46 -9.88
CA ILE A 73 -3.20 -6.49 -10.08
C ILE A 73 -2.98 -6.22 -11.56
N GLY A 74 -2.81 -7.25 -12.39
CA GLY A 74 -2.53 -7.05 -13.81
C GLY A 74 -3.66 -6.34 -14.57
N ARG A 75 -4.93 -6.60 -14.22
CA ARG A 75 -6.07 -5.90 -14.84
C ARG A 75 -6.13 -4.46 -14.39
N LEU A 76 -6.06 -4.22 -13.09
CA LEU A 76 -6.17 -2.89 -12.52
C LEU A 76 -4.97 -2.01 -12.91
N SER A 77 -3.76 -2.57 -12.93
CA SER A 77 -2.55 -1.85 -13.36
C SER A 77 -2.67 -1.30 -14.79
N ARG A 78 -3.28 -2.06 -15.71
CA ARG A 78 -3.55 -1.59 -17.07
C ARG A 78 -4.51 -0.40 -17.13
N GLU A 79 -5.39 -0.30 -16.15
CA GLU A 79 -6.35 0.81 -16.05
C GLU A 79 -5.72 2.06 -15.40
N ILE A 80 -4.93 1.89 -14.33
CA ILE A 80 -4.45 3.00 -13.50
C ILE A 80 -3.11 3.57 -13.96
N ILE A 81 -2.15 2.72 -14.37
CA ILE A 81 -0.81 3.17 -14.73
C ILE A 81 -0.81 4.24 -15.83
N PRO A 82 -1.61 4.13 -16.89
CA PRO A 82 -1.70 5.21 -17.89
C PRO A 82 -2.19 6.55 -17.37
N LYS A 83 -2.94 6.57 -16.26
CA LYS A 83 -3.52 7.77 -15.64
C LYS A 83 -2.63 8.39 -14.58
N MET A 84 -1.60 7.68 -14.10
CA MET A 84 -0.68 8.17 -13.08
C MET A 84 0.13 9.36 -13.59
N LYS A 85 0.39 10.34 -12.72
CA LYS A 85 1.19 11.50 -13.11
C LYS A 85 2.68 11.13 -13.24
N PRO A 86 3.45 11.80 -14.12
CA PRO A 86 4.89 11.61 -14.19
C PRO A 86 5.59 11.84 -12.84
N GLY A 87 6.58 11.03 -12.54
CA GLY A 87 7.32 11.10 -11.28
C GLY A 87 6.61 10.47 -10.07
N SER A 88 5.43 9.89 -10.25
CA SER A 88 4.75 9.14 -9.19
C SER A 88 5.33 7.73 -9.02
N MET A 89 4.93 7.07 -7.93
CA MET A 89 5.35 5.71 -7.61
C MET A 89 4.14 4.79 -7.42
N ILE A 90 4.21 3.57 -7.95
CA ILE A 90 3.26 2.50 -7.64
C ILE A 90 3.92 1.48 -6.72
N ILE A 91 3.21 1.10 -5.65
CA ILE A 91 3.69 0.15 -4.65
C ILE A 91 2.86 -1.13 -4.71
N GLY A 92 3.52 -2.26 -4.97
CA GLY A 92 2.96 -3.60 -4.80
C GLY A 92 3.31 -4.15 -3.41
N LEU A 93 2.38 -4.88 -2.80
CA LEU A 93 2.58 -5.54 -1.51
C LEU A 93 3.18 -6.95 -1.66
N ASP A 94 3.36 -7.39 -2.89
CA ASP A 94 4.01 -8.66 -3.26
C ASP A 94 4.80 -8.49 -4.56
N PRO A 95 5.99 -9.10 -4.68
CA PRO A 95 6.83 -9.00 -5.87
C PRO A 95 6.29 -9.78 -7.08
N GLY A 96 5.35 -10.71 -6.89
CA GLY A 96 4.91 -11.64 -7.91
C GLY A 96 4.38 -10.98 -9.18
N ALA A 97 3.57 -9.94 -9.05
CA ALA A 97 2.98 -9.25 -10.20
C ALA A 97 4.03 -8.46 -11.01
N ALA A 98 4.99 -7.84 -10.34
CA ALA A 98 6.10 -7.14 -10.99
C ALA A 98 6.99 -8.15 -11.73
N TYR A 99 7.41 -9.23 -11.04
CA TYR A 99 8.25 -10.26 -11.60
C TYR A 99 7.60 -10.99 -12.78
N ALA A 100 6.30 -11.27 -12.72
CA ALA A 100 5.55 -11.91 -13.80
C ALA A 100 5.31 -11.00 -15.02
N GLY A 101 5.69 -9.73 -14.97
CA GLY A 101 5.55 -8.80 -16.07
C GLY A 101 4.10 -8.46 -16.43
N VAL A 102 3.16 -8.63 -15.49
CA VAL A 102 1.73 -8.38 -15.77
C VAL A 102 1.32 -6.91 -15.65
N MET A 103 2.21 -6.09 -15.11
CA MET A 103 2.03 -4.65 -14.98
C MET A 103 2.62 -3.92 -16.20
N PRO A 104 1.87 -2.99 -16.84
CA PRO A 104 2.46 -2.14 -17.88
C PRO A 104 3.61 -1.32 -17.33
N ILE A 105 4.67 -1.16 -18.10
CA ILE A 105 5.84 -0.36 -17.72
C ILE A 105 5.78 1.01 -18.40
N ARG A 106 5.98 2.06 -17.61
CA ARG A 106 6.22 3.44 -18.05
C ARG A 106 7.57 3.88 -17.51
N GLU A 107 8.31 4.63 -18.33
CA GLU A 107 9.67 5.08 -18.01
C GLU A 107 9.70 6.29 -17.05
N ASP A 108 8.57 6.98 -16.90
CA ASP A 108 8.43 8.22 -16.13
C ASP A 108 7.82 8.04 -14.75
N ILE A 109 7.57 6.80 -14.31
CA ILE A 109 7.09 6.47 -12.95
C ILE A 109 7.95 5.38 -12.31
N ALA A 110 7.92 5.30 -10.99
CA ALA A 110 8.63 4.25 -10.26
C ALA A 110 7.71 3.09 -9.88
N TYR A 111 8.30 1.90 -9.83
CA TYR A 111 7.67 0.66 -9.38
C TYR A 111 8.44 0.16 -8.15
N PHE A 112 7.76 0.13 -7.03
CA PHE A 112 8.33 -0.30 -5.76
C PHE A 112 7.56 -1.52 -5.23
N VAL A 113 8.27 -2.40 -4.57
CA VAL A 113 7.68 -3.58 -3.94
C VAL A 113 8.05 -3.59 -2.47
N VAL A 114 7.07 -3.85 -1.61
CA VAL A 114 7.29 -4.09 -0.20
C VAL A 114 6.51 -5.32 0.24
N HIS A 115 7.22 -6.31 0.79
CA HIS A 115 6.61 -7.54 1.28
C HIS A 115 6.85 -7.67 2.78
N PRO A 116 5.79 -7.63 3.62
CA PRO A 116 5.93 -7.81 5.05
C PRO A 116 6.21 -9.28 5.38
N HIS A 117 7.12 -9.51 6.31
CA HIS A 117 7.34 -10.82 6.89
C HIS A 117 6.40 -10.99 8.07
N HIS A 118 5.32 -11.73 7.85
CA HIS A 118 4.34 -11.99 8.90
C HIS A 118 4.98 -12.67 10.11
N PRO A 119 4.43 -12.48 11.32
CA PRO A 119 4.90 -13.18 12.51
C PRO A 119 4.99 -14.70 12.26
N TYR A 120 6.00 -15.32 12.81
CA TYR A 120 6.15 -16.77 12.68
C TYR A 120 5.03 -17.50 13.43
N LEU A 121 4.69 -18.69 12.97
CA LEU A 121 3.53 -19.48 13.42
C LEU A 121 3.50 -19.73 14.94
N PHE A 122 4.64 -19.77 15.58
CA PHE A 122 4.78 -20.05 17.02
C PHE A 122 5.05 -18.79 17.85
N ASN A 123 4.68 -17.60 17.34
CA ASN A 123 4.76 -16.39 18.16
C ASN A 123 3.75 -16.47 19.33
N THR A 124 4.03 -15.72 20.39
CA THR A 124 3.21 -15.65 21.61
C THR A 124 2.52 -14.29 21.75
N GLU A 125 2.64 -13.42 20.75
CA GLU A 125 2.00 -12.12 20.76
C GLU A 125 0.47 -12.28 20.63
N THR A 126 -0.26 -11.63 21.49
CA THR A 126 -1.72 -11.65 21.50
C THR A 126 -2.28 -10.25 21.42
N ASP A 127 -3.46 -10.11 20.79
CA ASP A 127 -4.23 -8.88 20.84
C ASP A 127 -4.86 -8.68 22.26
N GLU A 128 -5.55 -7.56 22.46
CA GLU A 128 -6.25 -7.23 23.71
C GLU A 128 -7.31 -8.26 24.13
N ASN A 129 -7.79 -9.10 23.20
CA ASN A 129 -8.74 -10.17 23.44
C ASN A 129 -8.06 -11.55 23.65
N GLY A 130 -6.73 -11.59 23.67
CA GLY A 130 -5.96 -12.82 23.84
C GLY A 130 -5.86 -13.70 22.57
N ASN A 131 -6.21 -13.18 21.37
CA ASN A 131 -6.02 -13.91 20.13
C ASN A 131 -4.58 -13.78 19.67
N LEU A 132 -4.01 -14.87 19.15
CA LEU A 132 -2.67 -14.84 18.58
C LEU A 132 -2.58 -13.89 17.37
N ASP A 133 -1.55 -13.07 17.34
CA ASP A 133 -1.23 -12.23 16.19
C ASP A 133 -0.58 -13.08 15.09
N LEU A 134 -1.41 -13.71 14.28
CA LEU A 134 -0.96 -14.58 13.19
C LEU A 134 -0.73 -13.83 11.87
N PHE A 135 -1.06 -12.54 11.80
CA PHE A 135 -1.04 -11.86 10.51
C PHE A 135 -0.53 -10.43 10.57
N MET A 136 -1.10 -9.61 11.41
CA MET A 136 -0.72 -8.19 11.52
C MET A 136 -1.28 -7.61 12.79
N GLY A 137 -0.50 -6.89 13.52
CA GLY A 137 -1.07 -6.17 14.63
C GLY A 137 -0.03 -5.75 15.64
N ILE A 138 0.21 -6.56 16.62
CA ILE A 138 1.00 -6.22 17.79
C ILE A 138 2.48 -6.45 17.52
N ALA A 139 2.81 -7.58 16.87
CA ALA A 139 4.20 -7.97 16.63
C ALA A 139 4.87 -7.04 15.60
N HIS A 140 6.11 -6.69 15.87
CA HIS A 140 6.97 -6.03 14.88
C HIS A 140 7.16 -6.93 13.66
N GLN A 141 7.01 -6.35 12.48
CA GLN A 141 7.23 -7.06 11.22
C GLN A 141 8.38 -6.44 10.45
N ASP A 142 9.33 -7.28 10.07
CA ASP A 142 10.33 -6.90 9.09
C ASP A 142 9.68 -6.86 7.70
N CYS A 143 10.27 -6.07 6.82
CA CYS A 143 9.83 -5.97 5.42
C CYS A 143 11.01 -6.15 4.49
N SER A 144 10.82 -6.92 3.43
CA SER A 144 11.70 -6.86 2.26
C SER A 144 11.15 -5.83 1.28
N CYS A 145 11.99 -4.93 0.81
CA CYS A 145 11.60 -3.92 -0.18
C CYS A 145 12.63 -3.76 -1.29
N ALA A 146 12.15 -3.37 -2.46
CA ALA A 146 12.99 -3.13 -3.62
C ALA A 146 12.35 -2.14 -4.61
N VAL A 147 13.19 -1.37 -5.30
CA VAL A 147 12.80 -0.71 -6.54
C VAL A 147 12.83 -1.76 -7.66
N TYR A 148 11.70 -2.04 -8.28
CA TYR A 148 11.64 -2.90 -9.46
C TYR A 148 12.06 -2.15 -10.70
N LYS A 149 11.61 -0.90 -10.85
CA LYS A 149 11.99 0.02 -11.91
C LYS A 149 11.79 1.47 -11.43
N ALA A 150 12.66 2.35 -11.87
CA ALA A 150 12.52 3.78 -11.64
C ALA A 150 12.94 4.56 -12.90
N PRO A 151 12.57 5.85 -13.02
CA PRO A 151 13.16 6.75 -14.01
C PRO A 151 14.68 6.83 -13.86
N ASP A 152 15.40 6.86 -14.97
CA ASP A 152 16.86 6.80 -15.04
C ASP A 152 17.56 7.75 -14.06
N GLY A 153 18.51 7.20 -13.29
CA GLY A 153 19.32 7.93 -12.31
C GLY A 153 18.56 8.38 -11.06
N ARG A 154 17.38 7.85 -10.80
CA ARG A 154 16.55 8.19 -9.64
C ARG A 154 16.23 7.00 -8.73
N GLU A 155 16.85 5.85 -8.95
CA GLU A 155 16.60 4.62 -8.21
C GLU A 155 16.76 4.81 -6.71
N ASP A 156 17.85 5.44 -6.26
CA ASP A 156 18.12 5.68 -4.84
C ASP A 156 17.06 6.58 -4.19
N ALA A 157 16.63 7.64 -4.86
CA ALA A 157 15.62 8.55 -4.34
C ALA A 157 14.24 7.86 -4.18
N TYR A 158 13.88 6.97 -5.11
CA TYR A 158 12.65 6.18 -5.00
C TYR A 158 12.78 5.06 -3.99
N TYR A 159 13.99 4.50 -3.81
CA TYR A 159 14.25 3.53 -2.76
C TYR A 159 14.08 4.16 -1.37
N GLU A 160 14.70 5.30 -1.12
CA GLU A 160 14.58 6.04 0.15
C GLU A 160 13.13 6.40 0.48
N GLU A 161 12.37 6.87 -0.52
CA GLU A 161 10.94 7.17 -0.34
C GLU A 161 10.11 5.91 -0.08
N GLY A 162 10.35 4.85 -0.83
CA GLY A 162 9.68 3.56 -0.68
C GLY A 162 9.99 2.91 0.68
N GLU A 163 11.23 2.98 1.15
CA GLU A 163 11.61 2.52 2.47
C GLU A 163 10.91 3.32 3.57
N LYS A 164 10.90 4.65 3.45
CA LYS A 164 10.23 5.53 4.39
C LYS A 164 8.75 5.19 4.54
N ILE A 165 8.03 5.05 3.43
CA ILE A 165 6.61 4.71 3.47
C ILE A 165 6.38 3.28 3.98
N SER A 166 7.28 2.34 3.68
CA SER A 166 7.19 0.97 4.20
C SER A 166 7.22 0.94 5.73
N ARG A 167 8.06 1.76 6.36
CA ARG A 167 8.11 1.91 7.82
C ARG A 167 6.81 2.46 8.40
N VAL A 168 6.12 3.35 7.68
CA VAL A 168 4.82 3.88 8.10
C VAL A 168 3.72 2.85 7.97
N ILE A 169 3.58 2.22 6.80
CA ILE A 169 2.44 1.33 6.53
C ILE A 169 2.52 0.00 7.28
N TRP A 170 3.72 -0.43 7.69
CA TRP A 170 3.94 -1.68 8.44
C TRP A 170 4.31 -1.44 9.91
N ALA A 171 4.12 -0.23 10.42
CA ALA A 171 4.32 0.05 11.84
C ALA A 171 3.39 -0.82 12.73
N PRO A 172 3.86 -1.29 13.90
CA PRO A 172 2.99 -2.00 14.85
C PRO A 172 1.78 -1.16 15.24
N VAL A 173 0.63 -1.81 15.41
CA VAL A 173 -0.62 -1.18 15.87
C VAL A 173 -0.79 -1.37 17.38
N GLY A 174 0.22 -1.01 18.12
CA GLY A 174 0.17 -0.99 19.59
C GLY A 174 -0.43 0.30 20.13
#